data_ed2b34b8a82272b621057b2d3345c94a
#
_entry.id   ed2b34b8a82272b621057b2d3345c94a
#
_cell.length_a   1.000
_cell.length_b   1.000
_cell.length_c   1.000
_cell.angle_alpha   90.00
_cell.angle_beta   90.00
_cell.angle_gamma   90.00
#
_symmetry.space_group_name_H-M   'P 1'
#
loop_
_entity.id
_entity.type
_entity.pdbx_description
1 polymer ?
#
loop_
_entity_poly.entity_id
_entity_poly.type
_entity_poly.pdbx_seq_one_letter_code
_entity_poly.pdbx_strand_id
1 'polypeptide(L)'
;MTETSVILERAKTASFEAPLSSEKKNAVLLNMADALIAHTKDILNANNTDLNNAKGKISEVMLDRLRLVEKRIESMAEGIREVVKLPDPVGRMLAEPTRENGLIIQKVSVPLGVVAIIYESRPNVTSDAAALCFKS
;
A
#
# COMPACT_ATOMS: atom_id res chain seq x y z
N MET A 1 26.65 -2.22 -4.16
CA MET A 1 25.21 -2.47 -4.40
C MET A 1 24.54 -1.13 -4.62
N THR A 2 23.62 -1.03 -5.58
CA THR A 2 22.81 0.18 -5.77
C THR A 2 21.77 0.28 -4.65
N GLU A 3 21.29 1.49 -4.32
CA GLU A 3 20.24 1.70 -3.33
C GLU A 3 19.00 0.84 -3.62
N THR A 4 18.62 0.74 -4.89
CA THR A 4 17.51 -0.10 -5.36
C THR A 4 17.72 -1.58 -5.04
N SER A 5 18.94 -2.14 -5.22
CA SER A 5 19.20 -3.54 -4.91
C SER A 5 19.06 -3.85 -3.43
N VAL A 6 19.44 -2.92 -2.56
CA VAL A 6 19.27 -3.06 -1.10
C VAL A 6 17.79 -3.08 -0.72
N ILE A 7 16.98 -2.21 -1.32
CA ILE A 7 15.53 -2.17 -1.11
C ILE A 7 14.88 -3.49 -1.55
N LEU A 8 15.24 -4.00 -2.72
CA LEU A 8 14.71 -5.25 -3.25
C LEU A 8 15.09 -6.46 -2.38
N GLU A 9 16.33 -6.53 -1.89
CA GLU A 9 16.76 -7.60 -0.96
C GLU A 9 15.99 -7.56 0.36
N ARG A 10 15.79 -6.37 0.93
CA ARG A 10 14.97 -6.21 2.15
C ARG A 10 13.53 -6.64 1.93
N ALA A 11 12.92 -6.21 0.84
CA ALA A 11 11.55 -6.60 0.48
C ALA A 11 11.43 -8.11 0.28
N LYS A 12 12.40 -8.73 -0.41
CA LYS A 12 12.44 -10.18 -0.59
C LYS A 12 12.60 -10.92 0.74
N THR A 13 13.49 -10.46 1.62
CA THR A 13 13.68 -11.05 2.94
C THR A 13 12.39 -10.98 3.76
N ALA A 14 11.74 -9.82 3.80
CA ALA A 14 10.48 -9.63 4.50
C ALA A 14 9.35 -10.53 3.95
N SER A 15 9.35 -10.84 2.65
CA SER A 15 8.33 -11.72 2.05
C SER A 15 8.41 -13.19 2.48
N PHE A 16 9.54 -13.62 3.06
CA PHE A 16 9.70 -14.96 3.61
C PHE A 16 9.28 -15.08 5.08
N GLU A 17 8.97 -13.97 5.73
CA GLU A 17 8.43 -14.01 7.09
C GLU A 17 7.03 -14.61 7.08
N ALA A 18 6.63 -15.20 8.22
CA ALA A 18 5.31 -15.82 8.33
C ALA A 18 4.20 -14.81 8.01
N PRO A 19 3.13 -15.24 7.31
CA PRO A 19 2.00 -14.38 7.00
C PRO A 19 1.44 -13.74 8.26
N LEU A 20 1.20 -12.42 8.20
CA LEU A 20 0.58 -11.70 9.30
C LEU A 20 -0.90 -12.07 9.41
N SER A 21 -1.43 -12.15 10.64
CA SER A 21 -2.88 -12.32 10.81
C SER A 21 -3.64 -11.09 10.32
N SER A 22 -4.90 -11.28 9.93
CA SER A 22 -5.78 -10.19 9.47
C SER A 22 -5.89 -9.06 10.49
N GLU A 23 -5.96 -9.40 11.79
CA GLU A 23 -6.02 -8.43 12.88
C GLU A 23 -4.75 -7.58 12.92
N LYS A 24 -3.59 -8.21 12.75
CA LYS A 24 -2.30 -7.50 12.76
C LYS A 24 -2.14 -6.61 11.53
N LYS A 25 -2.54 -7.09 10.35
CA LYS A 25 -2.60 -6.27 9.14
C LYS A 25 -3.50 -5.05 9.33
N ASN A 26 -4.72 -5.26 9.85
CA ASN A 26 -5.67 -4.18 10.10
C ASN A 26 -5.14 -3.15 11.10
N ALA A 27 -4.53 -3.60 12.20
CA ALA A 27 -3.94 -2.69 13.19
C ALA A 27 -2.81 -1.82 12.59
N VAL A 28 -1.95 -2.40 11.76
CA VAL A 28 -0.89 -1.65 11.06
C VAL A 28 -1.49 -0.64 10.08
N LEU A 29 -2.49 -1.02 9.30
CA LEU A 29 -3.16 -0.11 8.37
C LEU A 29 -3.85 1.06 9.09
N LEU A 30 -4.51 0.82 10.23
CA LEU A 30 -5.09 1.89 11.05
C LEU A 30 -4.00 2.84 11.57
N ASN A 31 -2.89 2.31 12.07
CA ASN A 31 -1.76 3.12 12.49
C ASN A 31 -1.16 3.94 11.34
N MET A 32 -1.12 3.40 10.11
CA MET A 32 -0.70 4.16 8.91
C MET A 32 -1.65 5.33 8.64
N ALA A 33 -2.96 5.11 8.71
CA ALA A 33 -3.96 6.17 8.51
C ALA A 33 -3.80 7.27 9.55
N ASP A 34 -3.65 6.90 10.82
CA ASP A 34 -3.50 7.86 11.92
C ASP A 34 -2.16 8.62 11.83
N ALA A 35 -1.08 7.95 11.38
CA ALA A 35 0.21 8.60 11.15
C ALA A 35 0.13 9.65 10.03
N LEU A 36 -0.61 9.42 8.94
CA LEU A 36 -0.84 10.43 7.90
C LEU A 36 -1.47 11.71 8.48
N ILE A 37 -2.47 11.56 9.32
CA ILE A 37 -3.14 12.69 9.97
C ILE A 37 -2.20 13.39 10.95
N ALA A 38 -1.50 12.64 11.78
CA ALA A 38 -0.57 13.19 12.78
C ALA A 38 0.57 13.99 12.14
N HIS A 39 1.06 13.55 10.97
CA HIS A 39 2.17 14.17 10.23
C HIS A 39 1.72 15.08 9.09
N THR A 40 0.45 15.49 9.05
CA THR A 40 -0.09 16.35 7.98
C THR A 40 0.78 17.58 7.70
N LYS A 41 1.26 18.28 8.74
CA LYS A 41 2.09 19.49 8.59
C LYS A 41 3.44 19.19 7.92
N ASP A 42 4.08 18.10 8.32
CA ASP A 42 5.38 17.70 7.77
C ASP A 42 5.24 17.29 6.30
N ILE A 43 4.19 16.55 5.97
CA ILE A 43 3.84 16.14 4.61
C ILE A 43 3.58 17.35 3.72
N LEU A 44 2.80 18.33 4.19
CA LEU A 44 2.51 19.54 3.44
C LEU A 44 3.76 20.41 3.23
N ASN A 45 4.64 20.50 4.21
CA ASN A 45 5.91 21.22 4.09
C ASN A 45 6.83 20.58 3.04
N ALA A 46 6.96 19.25 3.06
CA ALA A 46 7.71 18.51 2.05
C ALA A 46 7.10 18.70 0.65
N ASN A 47 5.77 18.56 0.54
CA ASN A 47 5.06 18.76 -0.72
C ASN A 47 5.21 20.19 -1.29
N ASN A 48 5.23 21.20 -0.46
CA ASN A 48 5.49 22.59 -0.88
C ASN A 48 6.91 22.72 -1.47
N THR A 49 7.90 22.03 -0.90
CA THR A 49 9.25 22.00 -1.45
C THR A 49 9.26 21.33 -2.84
N ASP A 50 8.56 20.21 -2.99
CA ASP A 50 8.43 19.50 -4.26
C ASP A 50 7.74 20.38 -5.33
N LEU A 51 6.65 21.05 -4.98
CA LEU A 51 5.95 21.96 -5.87
C LEU A 51 6.84 23.11 -6.35
N ASN A 52 7.62 23.71 -5.44
CA ASN A 52 8.56 24.77 -5.80
C ASN A 52 9.66 24.27 -6.75
N ASN A 53 10.19 23.07 -6.50
CA ASN A 53 11.20 22.44 -7.35
C ASN A 53 10.68 22.03 -8.73
N ALA A 54 9.39 21.69 -8.82
CA ALA A 54 8.71 21.26 -10.05
C ALA A 54 8.22 22.45 -10.91
N LYS A 55 8.05 23.63 -10.32
CA LYS A 55 7.53 24.82 -10.98
C LYS A 55 8.36 25.19 -12.21
N GLY A 56 7.71 25.35 -13.35
CA GLY A 56 8.36 25.63 -14.64
C GLY A 56 9.04 24.39 -15.31
N LYS A 57 9.03 23.23 -14.66
CA LYS A 57 9.59 21.99 -15.21
C LYS A 57 8.53 20.98 -15.66
N ILE A 58 7.33 21.07 -15.10
CA ILE A 58 6.19 20.22 -15.46
C ILE A 58 4.96 21.09 -15.77
N SER A 59 3.96 20.52 -16.43
CA SER A 59 2.72 21.25 -16.78
C SER A 59 1.90 21.59 -15.53
N GLU A 60 1.03 22.60 -15.63
CA GLU A 60 0.11 23.00 -14.55
C GLU A 60 -0.81 21.86 -14.11
N VAL A 61 -1.23 21.00 -15.05
CA VAL A 61 -2.03 19.81 -14.75
C VAL A 61 -1.25 18.82 -13.86
N MET A 62 0.04 18.65 -14.13
CA MET A 62 0.90 17.77 -13.31
C MET A 62 1.22 18.42 -11.96
N LEU A 63 1.38 19.76 -11.91
CA LEU A 63 1.53 20.47 -10.64
C LEU A 63 0.28 20.33 -9.75
N ASP A 64 -0.92 20.38 -10.31
CA ASP A 64 -2.15 20.13 -9.54
C ASP A 64 -2.22 18.67 -9.03
N ARG A 65 -1.80 17.70 -9.83
CA ARG A 65 -1.73 16.30 -9.40
C ARG A 65 -0.70 16.06 -8.28
N LEU A 66 0.43 16.80 -8.33
CA LEU A 66 1.47 16.74 -7.31
C LEU A 66 1.03 17.40 -6.00
N ARG A 67 0.16 18.39 -6.07
CA ARG A 67 -0.25 19.22 -4.93
C ARG A 67 -1.04 18.41 -3.91
N LEU A 68 -0.59 18.42 -2.65
CA LEU A 68 -1.38 18.00 -1.50
C LEU A 68 -1.98 19.20 -0.79
N VAL A 69 -3.15 18.99 -0.24
CA VAL A 69 -3.84 19.86 0.71
C VAL A 69 -4.33 18.96 1.85
N GLU A 70 -4.63 19.55 3.00
CA GLU A 70 -5.08 18.84 4.19
C GLU A 70 -6.21 17.84 3.89
N LYS A 71 -7.23 18.29 3.17
CA LYS A 71 -8.36 17.46 2.73
C LYS A 71 -7.94 16.25 1.87
N ARG A 72 -6.89 16.37 1.04
CA ARG A 72 -6.36 15.21 0.28
C ARG A 72 -5.68 14.21 1.19
N ILE A 73 -4.96 14.66 2.22
CA ILE A 73 -4.33 13.78 3.23
C ILE A 73 -5.40 13.07 4.06
N GLU A 74 -6.47 13.76 4.47
CA GLU A 74 -7.63 13.15 5.12
C GLU A 74 -8.25 12.06 4.24
N SER A 75 -8.43 12.33 2.94
CA SER A 75 -8.95 11.35 1.99
C SER A 75 -8.02 10.13 1.82
N MET A 76 -6.69 10.33 1.85
CA MET A 76 -5.72 9.22 1.83
C MET A 76 -5.86 8.35 3.08
N ALA A 77 -5.97 8.95 4.26
CA ALA A 77 -6.17 8.21 5.51
C ALA A 77 -7.50 7.45 5.51
N GLU A 78 -8.58 8.06 5.00
CA GLU A 78 -9.87 7.37 4.88
C GLU A 78 -9.80 6.21 3.87
N GLY A 79 -9.12 6.39 2.73
CA GLY A 79 -8.87 5.31 1.77
C GLY A 79 -8.20 4.09 2.43
N ILE A 80 -7.21 4.29 3.30
CA ILE A 80 -6.59 3.20 4.06
C ILE A 80 -7.60 2.54 5.01
N ARG A 81 -8.44 3.32 5.70
CA ARG A 81 -9.50 2.77 6.58
C ARG A 81 -10.54 1.96 5.82
N GLU A 82 -10.85 2.33 4.56
CA GLU A 82 -11.69 1.50 3.69
C GLU A 82 -11.00 0.17 3.34
N VAL A 83 -9.70 0.17 3.07
CA VAL A 83 -8.94 -1.07 2.84
C VAL A 83 -8.98 -2.00 4.05
N VAL A 84 -8.98 -1.45 5.27
CA VAL A 84 -9.14 -2.25 6.51
C VAL A 84 -10.45 -3.03 6.53
N LYS A 85 -11.55 -2.43 6.04
CA LYS A 85 -12.88 -3.05 6.01
C LYS A 85 -12.99 -4.21 5.02
N LEU A 86 -12.09 -4.27 4.03
CA LEU A 86 -12.08 -5.35 3.05
C LEU A 86 -11.69 -6.68 3.70
N PRO A 87 -12.30 -7.80 3.28
CA PRO A 87 -11.90 -9.12 3.76
C PRO A 87 -10.44 -9.40 3.38
N ASP A 88 -9.71 -10.07 4.25
CA ASP A 88 -8.33 -10.49 3.94
C ASP A 88 -8.37 -11.45 2.74
N PRO A 89 -7.61 -11.17 1.67
CA PRO A 89 -7.59 -12.05 0.50
C PRO A 89 -6.74 -13.31 0.73
N VAL A 90 -5.86 -13.32 1.73
CA VAL A 90 -4.93 -14.44 2.00
C VAL A 90 -5.61 -15.53 2.82
N GLY A 91 -5.36 -16.78 2.47
CA GLY A 91 -5.90 -17.94 3.18
C GLY A 91 -7.38 -18.24 2.88
N ARG A 92 -8.00 -17.59 1.88
CA ARG A 92 -9.39 -17.86 1.52
C ARG A 92 -9.52 -19.17 0.77
N MET A 93 -10.49 -19.98 1.19
CA MET A 93 -10.90 -21.17 0.45
C MET A 93 -11.64 -20.74 -0.82
N LEU A 94 -11.08 -21.02 -1.98
CA LEU A 94 -11.66 -20.68 -3.28
C LEU A 94 -12.45 -21.84 -3.87
N ALA A 95 -12.05 -23.09 -3.62
CA ALA A 95 -12.75 -24.31 -4.00
C ALA A 95 -12.28 -25.49 -3.18
N GLU A 96 -13.18 -26.44 -2.94
CA GLU A 96 -12.90 -27.69 -2.21
C GLU A 96 -13.64 -28.87 -2.86
N PRO A 97 -13.26 -29.31 -4.07
CA PRO A 97 -13.85 -30.48 -4.68
C PRO A 97 -13.36 -31.77 -4.03
N THR A 98 -14.29 -32.63 -3.59
CA THR A 98 -13.99 -34.00 -3.19
C THR A 98 -13.98 -34.88 -4.43
N ARG A 99 -12.95 -35.72 -4.58
CA ARG A 99 -12.83 -36.69 -5.64
C ARG A 99 -13.54 -38.01 -5.28
N GLU A 100 -13.90 -38.82 -6.28
CA GLU A 100 -14.59 -40.11 -6.08
C GLU A 100 -13.82 -41.06 -5.18
N ASN A 101 -12.48 -40.96 -5.17
CA ASN A 101 -11.60 -41.75 -4.30
C ASN A 101 -11.47 -41.22 -2.86
N GLY A 102 -12.27 -40.19 -2.49
CA GLY A 102 -12.26 -39.54 -1.18
C GLY A 102 -11.17 -38.46 -0.99
N LEU A 103 -10.34 -38.20 -2.00
CA LEU A 103 -9.33 -37.13 -1.93
C LEU A 103 -10.01 -35.75 -1.92
N ILE A 104 -9.69 -34.94 -0.92
CA ILE A 104 -10.13 -33.54 -0.81
C ILE A 104 -9.01 -32.65 -1.37
N ILE A 105 -9.34 -31.85 -2.39
CA ILE A 105 -8.42 -30.90 -3.00
C ILE A 105 -8.88 -29.49 -2.64
N GLN A 106 -8.04 -28.75 -1.93
CA GLN A 106 -8.35 -27.36 -1.54
C GLN A 106 -7.61 -26.38 -2.44
N LYS A 107 -8.33 -25.41 -3.01
CA LYS A 107 -7.76 -24.25 -3.68
C LYS A 107 -7.80 -23.06 -2.71
N VAL A 108 -6.62 -22.68 -2.21
CA VAL A 108 -6.48 -21.61 -1.22
C VAL A 108 -5.69 -20.44 -1.83
N SER A 109 -6.10 -19.20 -1.54
CA SER A 109 -5.34 -18.02 -1.92
C SER A 109 -4.10 -17.83 -1.03
N VAL A 110 -3.00 -17.38 -1.65
CA VAL A 110 -1.72 -17.13 -0.98
C VAL A 110 -1.32 -15.67 -1.18
N PRO A 111 -0.38 -15.13 -0.37
CA PRO A 111 0.13 -13.77 -0.56
C PRO A 111 0.70 -13.57 -1.97
N LEU A 112 0.55 -12.35 -2.52
CA LEU A 112 1.13 -11.99 -3.82
C LEU A 112 2.67 -11.95 -3.80
N GLY A 113 3.27 -11.82 -2.63
CA GLY A 113 4.70 -11.64 -2.46
C GLY A 113 5.12 -10.18 -2.63
N VAL A 114 6.30 -9.94 -3.23
CA VAL A 114 6.82 -8.60 -3.45
C VAL A 114 6.22 -7.99 -4.72
N VAL A 115 5.59 -6.84 -4.57
CA VAL A 115 5.01 -6.06 -5.69
C VAL A 115 5.83 -4.81 -5.90
N ALA A 116 6.30 -4.58 -7.12
CA ALA A 116 6.95 -3.35 -7.53
C ALA A 116 5.96 -2.44 -8.26
N ILE A 117 5.87 -1.19 -7.84
CA ILE A 117 4.97 -0.19 -8.44
C ILE A 117 5.78 1.01 -8.87
N ILE A 118 5.66 1.40 -10.13
CA ILE A 118 6.29 2.59 -10.72
C ILE A 118 5.19 3.61 -10.98
N TYR A 119 5.31 4.80 -10.42
CA TYR A 119 4.32 5.88 -10.59
C TYR A 119 5.01 7.24 -10.62
N GLU A 120 4.29 8.25 -11.09
CA GLU A 120 4.79 9.60 -11.31
C GLU A 120 3.82 10.65 -10.78
N SER A 121 4.36 11.69 -10.13
CA SER A 121 3.65 12.94 -9.76
C SER A 121 2.31 12.76 -9.02
N ARG A 122 2.16 11.69 -8.24
CA ARG A 122 0.93 11.41 -7.47
C ARG A 122 1.28 10.96 -6.05
N PRO A 123 1.44 11.87 -5.09
CA PRO A 123 1.89 11.51 -3.74
C PRO A 123 0.92 10.58 -3.00
N ASN A 124 -0.39 10.63 -3.30
CA ASN A 124 -1.37 9.70 -2.73
C ASN A 124 -1.13 8.23 -3.13
N VAL A 125 -0.54 7.97 -4.31
CA VAL A 125 -0.28 6.59 -4.76
C VAL A 125 0.64 5.86 -3.80
N THR A 126 1.56 6.55 -3.12
CA THR A 126 2.45 5.95 -2.12
C THR A 126 1.66 5.26 -1.01
N SER A 127 0.69 5.96 -0.42
CA SER A 127 -0.14 5.43 0.68
C SER A 127 -1.11 4.35 0.18
N ASP A 128 -1.75 4.60 -0.96
CA ASP A 128 -2.75 3.70 -1.54
C ASP A 128 -2.11 2.35 -1.92
N ALA A 129 -0.98 2.40 -2.65
CA ALA A 129 -0.23 1.23 -3.06
C ALA A 129 0.32 0.45 -1.86
N ALA A 130 0.92 1.14 -0.87
CA ALA A 130 1.43 0.51 0.34
C ALA A 130 0.31 -0.21 1.10
N ALA A 131 -0.86 0.42 1.28
CA ALA A 131 -1.99 -0.18 1.98
C ALA A 131 -2.54 -1.41 1.27
N LEU A 132 -2.73 -1.34 -0.05
CA LEU A 132 -3.24 -2.45 -0.85
C LEU A 132 -2.25 -3.64 -0.88
N CYS A 133 -0.97 -3.37 -1.12
CA CYS A 133 0.04 -4.43 -1.13
C CYS A 133 0.22 -5.08 0.25
N PHE A 134 0.14 -4.29 1.33
CA PHE A 134 0.27 -4.82 2.69
C PHE A 134 -0.94 -5.66 3.11
N LYS A 135 -2.14 -5.35 2.61
CA LYS A 135 -3.36 -6.13 2.86
C LYS A 135 -3.33 -7.47 2.11
N SER A 136 -2.72 -7.51 0.91
CA SER A 136 -2.71 -8.65 -0.02
C SER A 136 -1.54 -9.59 0.21
#